data_98b42433016628d1a246ff576e8c4dd2
#
_entry.id   98b42433016628d1a246ff576e8c4dd2
#
_cell.length_a   1.000
_cell.length_b   1.000
_cell.length_c   1.000
_cell.angle_alpha   90.00
_cell.angle_beta   90.00
_cell.angle_gamma   90.00
#
_symmetry.space_group_name_H-M   'P 1'
#
loop_
_entity.id
_entity.type
_entity.pdbx_description
1 polymer ?
#
loop_
_entity_poly.entity_id
_entity_poly.type
_entity_poly.pdbx_seq_one_letter_code
_entity_poly.pdbx_strand_id
1 'polypeptide(L)'
;MKKILLTITFFSLSFFSYANDQYDAQLNNLFNQLKSTGSSIAAKEIETKIWKMWTTHPSEESLTNLLAKGSYYMSQNQLTSAHNVFSKAIELDPKWAEAWNKRATVLYLCLLYTSPSPRD
;
A
#
# COMPACT_ATOMS: atom_id res chain seq x y z
N MET A 1 24.03 9.57 32.29
CA MET A 1 22.92 10.03 31.44
C MET A 1 23.15 9.79 29.96
N LYS A 2 24.29 10.14 29.36
CA LYS A 2 24.56 9.92 27.93
C LYS A 2 24.57 8.45 27.51
N LYS A 3 24.98 7.51 28.37
CA LYS A 3 25.00 6.07 28.06
C LYS A 3 23.60 5.41 28.02
N ILE A 4 22.64 5.94 28.78
CA ILE A 4 21.26 5.45 28.83
C ILE A 4 20.48 5.88 27.57
N LEU A 5 20.75 7.10 27.08
CA LEU A 5 20.12 7.59 25.85
C LEU A 5 20.55 6.80 24.60
N LEU A 6 21.81 6.36 24.55
CA LEU A 6 22.32 5.55 23.42
C LEU A 6 21.73 4.14 23.40
N THR A 7 21.47 3.55 24.55
CA THR A 7 20.85 2.21 24.66
C THR A 7 19.39 2.23 24.26
N ILE A 8 18.64 3.29 24.56
CA ILE A 8 17.22 3.41 24.19
C ILE A 8 17.07 3.61 22.67
N THR A 9 17.92 4.41 22.05
CA THR A 9 17.92 4.61 20.59
C THR A 9 18.32 3.36 19.82
N PHE A 10 19.25 2.56 20.32
CA PHE A 10 19.65 1.31 19.68
C PHE A 10 18.57 0.24 19.78
N PHE A 11 17.83 0.21 20.88
CA PHE A 11 16.73 -0.72 21.09
C PHE A 11 15.53 -0.41 20.18
N SER A 12 15.22 0.88 19.97
CA SER A 12 14.12 1.29 19.08
C SER A 12 14.40 1.00 17.61
N LEU A 13 15.65 1.10 17.16
CA LEU A 13 16.06 0.75 15.79
C LEU A 13 15.93 -0.76 15.49
N SER A 14 16.18 -1.59 16.50
CA SER A 14 16.07 -3.05 16.37
C SER A 14 14.61 -3.53 16.21
N PHE A 15 13.66 -2.87 16.83
CA PHE A 15 12.22 -3.20 16.67
C PHE A 15 11.69 -2.84 15.28
N PHE A 16 12.17 -1.76 14.69
CA PHE A 16 11.74 -1.35 13.34
C PHE A 16 12.20 -2.34 12.27
N SER A 17 13.42 -2.86 12.38
CA SER A 17 13.95 -3.87 11.45
C SER A 17 13.17 -5.19 11.55
N TYR A 18 12.85 -5.62 12.75
CA TYR A 18 12.17 -6.90 12.99
C TYR A 18 10.73 -6.93 12.45
N ALA A 19 10.00 -5.83 12.56
CA ALA A 19 8.64 -5.73 12.05
C ALA A 19 8.58 -5.80 10.52
N ASN A 20 9.56 -5.22 9.83
CA ASN A 20 9.64 -5.27 8.37
C ASN A 20 9.99 -6.68 7.86
N ASP A 21 10.92 -7.35 8.52
CA ASP A 21 11.31 -8.74 8.17
C ASP A 21 10.13 -9.72 8.33
N GLN A 22 9.30 -9.53 9.35
CA GLN A 22 8.12 -10.38 9.58
C GLN A 22 7.04 -10.15 8.52
N TYR A 23 6.82 -8.90 8.10
CA TYR A 23 5.90 -8.56 7.03
C TYR A 23 6.33 -9.20 5.70
N ASP A 24 7.59 -9.07 5.35
CA ASP A 24 8.15 -9.64 4.13
C ASP A 24 8.09 -11.17 4.14
N ALA A 25 8.34 -11.82 5.29
CA ALA A 25 8.23 -13.26 5.43
C ALA A 25 6.78 -13.76 5.25
N GLN A 26 5.79 -13.05 5.77
CA GLN A 26 4.38 -13.38 5.56
C GLN A 26 3.97 -13.24 4.10
N LEU A 27 4.37 -12.17 3.44
CA LEU A 27 4.07 -11.92 2.04
C LEU A 27 4.71 -12.99 1.14
N ASN A 28 5.97 -13.34 1.36
CA ASN A 28 6.65 -14.40 0.66
C ASN A 28 5.97 -15.77 0.85
N ASN A 29 5.49 -16.06 2.05
CA ASN A 29 4.74 -17.28 2.32
C ASN A 29 3.42 -17.33 1.52
N LEU A 30 2.68 -16.22 1.45
CA LEU A 30 1.45 -16.14 0.65
C LEU A 30 1.72 -16.33 -0.85
N PHE A 31 2.78 -15.76 -1.38
CA PHE A 31 3.18 -15.98 -2.78
C PHE A 31 3.56 -17.43 -3.05
N ASN A 32 4.26 -18.09 -2.13
CA ASN A 32 4.59 -19.50 -2.27
C ASN A 32 3.34 -20.38 -2.23
N GLN A 33 2.38 -20.09 -1.37
CA GLN A 33 1.08 -20.78 -1.34
C GLN A 33 0.31 -20.56 -2.65
N LEU A 34 0.26 -19.32 -3.16
CA LEU A 34 -0.41 -19.00 -4.41
C LEU A 34 0.21 -19.76 -5.59
N LYS A 35 1.54 -19.85 -5.63
CA LYS A 35 2.29 -20.55 -6.68
C LYS A 35 2.07 -22.07 -6.66
N SER A 36 1.85 -22.64 -5.48
CA SER A 36 1.70 -24.09 -5.30
C SER A 36 0.26 -24.60 -5.29
N THR A 37 -0.74 -23.71 -5.15
CA THR A 37 -2.15 -24.14 -5.09
C THR A 37 -2.67 -24.54 -6.48
N GLY A 38 -3.36 -25.67 -6.54
CA GLY A 38 -4.12 -26.11 -7.74
C GLY A 38 -5.60 -25.74 -7.69
N SER A 39 -6.06 -25.12 -6.61
CA SER A 39 -7.47 -24.75 -6.39
C SER A 39 -7.69 -23.27 -6.69
N SER A 40 -8.63 -22.96 -7.60
CA SER A 40 -9.02 -21.59 -7.92
C SER A 40 -9.65 -20.85 -6.73
N ILE A 41 -10.38 -21.56 -5.87
CA ILE A 41 -10.98 -21.01 -4.65
C ILE A 41 -9.89 -20.60 -3.67
N ALA A 42 -8.94 -21.52 -3.40
CA ALA A 42 -7.81 -21.23 -2.52
C ALA A 42 -6.92 -20.09 -3.08
N ALA A 43 -6.69 -20.06 -4.40
CA ALA A 43 -5.97 -18.96 -5.04
C ALA A 43 -6.63 -17.61 -4.78
N LYS A 44 -7.95 -17.52 -4.92
CA LYS A 44 -8.72 -16.29 -4.67
C LYS A 44 -8.63 -15.82 -3.21
N GLU A 45 -8.67 -16.73 -2.27
CA GLU A 45 -8.50 -16.41 -0.85
C GLU A 45 -7.08 -15.88 -0.54
N ILE A 46 -6.05 -16.50 -1.14
CA ILE A 46 -4.67 -16.07 -0.97
C ILE A 46 -4.45 -14.69 -1.61
N GLU A 47 -4.94 -14.46 -2.81
CA GLU A 47 -4.91 -13.14 -3.46
C GLU A 47 -5.54 -12.06 -2.57
N THR A 48 -6.70 -12.35 -1.99
CA THR A 48 -7.39 -11.40 -1.09
C THR A 48 -6.52 -11.05 0.12
N LYS A 49 -5.81 -12.02 0.69
CA LYS A 49 -4.87 -11.77 1.80
C LYS A 49 -3.68 -10.91 1.37
N ILE A 50 -3.12 -11.15 0.19
CA ILE A 50 -2.03 -10.35 -0.38
C ILE A 50 -2.49 -8.90 -0.59
N TRP A 51 -3.65 -8.70 -1.22
CA TRP A 51 -4.22 -7.37 -1.41
C TRP A 51 -4.47 -6.64 -0.09
N LYS A 52 -4.98 -7.34 0.91
CA LYS A 52 -5.17 -6.77 2.25
C LYS A 52 -3.86 -6.32 2.87
N MET A 53 -2.79 -7.10 2.72
CA MET A 53 -1.47 -6.71 3.22
C MET A 53 -0.95 -5.45 2.52
N TRP A 54 -1.04 -5.37 1.21
CA TRP A 54 -0.56 -4.19 0.45
C TRP A 54 -1.35 -2.91 0.75
N THR A 55 -2.66 -3.03 0.96
CA THR A 55 -3.54 -1.89 1.22
C THR A 55 -3.62 -1.49 2.69
N THR A 56 -2.96 -2.24 3.58
CA THR A 56 -2.87 -1.94 5.01
C THR A 56 -1.47 -1.42 5.33
N HIS A 57 -1.38 -0.21 5.86
CA HIS A 57 -0.10 0.34 6.29
C HIS A 57 0.42 -0.43 7.51
N PRO A 58 1.71 -0.84 7.53
CA PRO A 58 2.22 -1.75 8.56
C PRO A 58 2.23 -1.17 9.98
N SER A 59 2.22 0.15 10.15
CA SER A 59 2.33 0.79 11.46
C SER A 59 1.29 1.88 11.74
N GLU A 60 0.63 2.43 10.69
CA GLU A 60 -0.26 3.59 10.86
C GLU A 60 -1.63 3.38 10.23
N GLU A 61 -2.62 3.20 11.07
CA GLU A 61 -4.02 3.04 10.67
C GLU A 61 -4.55 4.27 9.92
N SER A 62 -4.10 5.48 10.27
CA SER A 62 -4.46 6.71 9.59
C SER A 62 -4.11 6.70 8.10
N LEU A 63 -2.98 6.12 7.73
CA LEU A 63 -2.56 5.95 6.34
C LEU A 63 -3.41 4.91 5.61
N THR A 64 -3.75 3.81 6.27
CA THR A 64 -4.70 2.82 5.74
C THR A 64 -6.06 3.47 5.44
N ASN A 65 -6.55 4.32 6.35
CA ASN A 65 -7.81 5.04 6.17
C ASN A 65 -7.74 6.06 5.03
N LEU A 66 -6.61 6.75 4.84
CA LEU A 66 -6.41 7.63 3.69
C LEU A 66 -6.44 6.84 2.37
N LEU A 67 -5.79 5.68 2.31
CA LEU A 67 -5.83 4.83 1.12
C LEU A 67 -7.25 4.37 0.79
N ALA A 68 -8.00 3.94 1.80
CA ALA A 68 -9.40 3.54 1.65
C ALA A 68 -10.27 4.69 1.16
N LYS A 69 -10.08 5.90 1.72
CA LYS A 69 -10.78 7.13 1.31
C LYS A 69 -10.48 7.50 -0.15
N GLY A 70 -9.21 7.46 -0.54
CA GLY A 70 -8.81 7.71 -1.94
C GLY A 70 -9.40 6.68 -2.91
N SER A 71 -9.41 5.41 -2.52
CA SER A 71 -10.02 4.32 -3.30
C SER A 71 -11.54 4.50 -3.44
N TYR A 72 -12.21 4.96 -2.40
CA TYR A 72 -13.63 5.32 -2.46
C TYR A 72 -13.88 6.45 -3.48
N TYR A 73 -13.13 7.54 -3.42
CA TYR A 73 -13.25 8.63 -4.40
C TYR A 73 -13.00 8.15 -5.82
N MET A 74 -12.02 7.27 -6.01
CA MET A 74 -11.73 6.69 -7.33
C MET A 74 -12.92 5.86 -7.85
N SER A 75 -13.57 5.06 -7.00
CA SER A 75 -14.76 4.28 -7.35
C SER A 75 -15.98 5.14 -7.72
N GLN A 76 -16.04 6.38 -7.19
CA GLN A 76 -17.06 7.37 -7.52
C GLN A 76 -16.67 8.26 -8.71
N ASN A 77 -15.61 7.93 -9.41
CA ASN A 77 -15.04 8.72 -10.51
C ASN A 77 -14.63 10.15 -10.11
N GLN A 78 -14.40 10.39 -8.82
CA GLN A 78 -13.92 11.66 -8.27
C GLN A 78 -12.39 11.68 -8.30
N LEU A 79 -11.81 11.70 -9.50
CA LEU A 79 -10.39 11.45 -9.71
C LEU A 79 -9.49 12.52 -9.09
N THR A 80 -9.89 13.79 -9.11
CA THR A 80 -9.13 14.88 -8.47
C THR A 80 -9.06 14.70 -6.96
N SER A 81 -10.18 14.36 -6.33
CA SER A 81 -10.23 14.09 -4.89
C SER A 81 -9.39 12.88 -4.51
N ALA A 82 -9.48 11.81 -5.30
CA ALA A 82 -8.65 10.62 -5.11
C ALA A 82 -7.15 10.94 -5.22
N HIS A 83 -6.74 11.69 -6.24
CA HIS A 83 -5.35 12.13 -6.43
C HIS A 83 -4.83 12.90 -5.21
N ASN A 84 -5.62 13.85 -4.70
CA ASN A 84 -5.23 14.66 -3.54
C ASN A 84 -5.05 13.81 -2.28
N VAL A 85 -5.94 12.85 -2.05
CA VAL A 85 -5.85 11.95 -0.88
C VAL A 85 -4.65 11.03 -0.97
N PHE A 86 -4.37 10.43 -2.14
CA PHE A 86 -3.18 9.61 -2.33
C PHE A 86 -1.89 10.42 -2.24
N SER A 87 -1.88 11.66 -2.75
CA SER A 87 -0.74 12.57 -2.59
C SER A 87 -0.47 12.89 -1.12
N LYS A 88 -1.54 13.05 -0.31
CA LYS A 88 -1.40 13.22 1.13
C LYS A 88 -0.80 12.00 1.83
N ALA A 89 -1.20 10.80 1.44
CA ALA A 89 -0.62 9.57 1.96
C ALA A 89 0.89 9.47 1.61
N ILE A 90 1.29 9.86 0.40
CA ILE A 90 2.69 9.89 -0.03
C ILE A 90 3.50 10.93 0.75
N GLU A 91 2.96 12.10 1.06
CA GLU A 91 3.62 13.12 1.89
C GLU A 91 3.91 12.59 3.30
N LEU A 92 2.98 11.82 3.87
CA LEU A 92 3.10 11.26 5.22
C LEU A 92 4.04 10.07 5.28
N ASP A 93 4.02 9.19 4.27
CA ASP A 93 4.99 8.12 4.11
C ASP A 93 5.39 7.94 2.64
N PRO A 94 6.48 8.58 2.21
CA PRO A 94 6.98 8.45 0.83
C PRO A 94 7.47 7.05 0.46
N LYS A 95 7.66 6.16 1.44
CA LYS A 95 8.15 4.79 1.21
C LYS A 95 7.02 3.78 0.99
N TRP A 96 5.79 4.14 1.28
CA TRP A 96 4.66 3.23 1.09
C TRP A 96 4.28 3.10 -0.39
N ALA A 97 4.72 2.02 -1.00
CA ALA A 97 4.59 1.78 -2.45
C ALA A 97 3.14 1.79 -2.94
N GLU A 98 2.18 1.30 -2.14
CA GLU A 98 0.78 1.23 -2.54
C GLU A 98 0.14 2.62 -2.72
N ALA A 99 0.54 3.61 -1.95
CA ALA A 99 0.08 4.99 -2.13
C ALA A 99 0.51 5.55 -3.51
N TRP A 100 1.73 5.29 -3.93
CA TRP A 100 2.24 5.65 -5.26
C TRP A 100 1.51 4.91 -6.37
N ASN A 101 1.28 3.61 -6.20
CA ASN A 101 0.56 2.77 -7.15
C ASN A 101 -0.87 3.29 -7.38
N LYS A 102 -1.59 3.59 -6.31
CA LYS A 102 -2.94 4.17 -6.39
C LYS A 102 -2.97 5.53 -7.07
N ARG A 103 -2.01 6.43 -6.75
CA ARG A 103 -1.92 7.72 -7.41
C ARG A 103 -1.62 7.58 -8.90
N ALA A 104 -0.73 6.67 -9.28
CA ALA A 104 -0.43 6.39 -10.69
C ALA A 104 -1.67 5.86 -11.44
N THR A 105 -2.47 5.01 -10.81
CA THR A 105 -3.74 4.51 -11.35
C THR A 105 -4.71 5.66 -11.62
N VAL A 106 -4.86 6.60 -10.68
CA VAL A 106 -5.71 7.78 -10.86
C VAL A 106 -5.23 8.64 -12.03
N LEU A 107 -3.93 8.89 -12.14
CA LEU A 107 -3.36 9.66 -13.26
C LEU A 107 -3.60 8.97 -14.60
N TYR A 108 -3.46 7.66 -14.65
CA TYR A 108 -3.79 6.87 -15.86
C TYR A 108 -5.27 7.01 -16.24
N LEU A 109 -6.17 6.90 -15.27
CA LEU A 109 -7.61 7.12 -15.51
C LEU A 109 -7.90 8.54 -15.99
N CYS A 110 -7.26 9.56 -15.43
CA CYS A 110 -7.37 10.94 -15.90
C CYS A 110 -6.97 11.08 -17.38
N LEU A 111 -5.88 10.42 -17.79
CA LEU A 111 -5.44 10.42 -19.18
C LEU A 111 -6.44 9.75 -20.11
N LEU A 112 -7.04 8.63 -19.70
CA LEU A 112 -8.07 7.93 -20.49
C LEU A 112 -9.30 8.80 -20.74
N TYR A 113 -9.72 9.60 -19.74
CA TYR A 113 -10.91 10.45 -19.86
C TYR A 113 -10.65 11.78 -20.57
N THR A 114 -9.39 12.24 -20.64
CA THR A 114 -9.02 13.54 -21.23
C THR A 114 -8.31 13.42 -22.57
N SER A 115 -7.84 12.24 -22.95
CA SER A 115 -7.20 12.02 -24.26
C SER A 115 -8.21 12.18 -25.39
N PRO A 116 -7.87 12.91 -26.48
CA PRO A 116 -8.70 12.94 -27.67
C PRO A 116 -8.81 11.53 -28.27
N SER A 117 -9.97 11.27 -28.90
CA SER A 117 -10.18 10.01 -29.62
C SER A 117 -9.11 9.82 -30.70
N PRO A 118 -8.54 8.62 -30.91
CA PRO A 118 -7.54 8.37 -31.96
C PRO A 118 -8.00 8.67 -33.39
N ARG A 119 -9.26 8.98 -33.59
CA ARG A 119 -9.87 9.30 -34.90
C ARG A 119 -10.09 10.77 -35.14
N ASP A 120 -9.82 11.61 -34.18
CA ASP A 120 -10.00 13.06 -34.29
C ASP A 120 -8.68 13.78 -34.69
#